data_3d60c3b0e93a9c80dc209ebe83a571dc
#
_entry.id   3d60c3b0e93a9c80dc209ebe83a571dc
#
_cell.length_a   1.000
_cell.length_b   1.000
_cell.length_c   1.000
_cell.angle_alpha   90.00
_cell.angle_beta   90.00
_cell.angle_gamma   90.00
#
_symmetry.space_group_name_H-M   'P 1'
#
loop_
_entity.id
_entity.type
_entity.pdbx_description
1 polymer ?
#
loop_
_entity_poly.entity_id
_entity_poly.type
_entity_poly.pdbx_seq_one_letter_code
_entity_poly.pdbx_strand_id
1 'polypeptide(L)'
;MFTGIIESIGSIRALTPKGGDVRVHVETGKLDLSDVKLGDSIAVNGVCLTAVELPGNGFAADVSRETLDCTAMNDLKSGSPVNLEKALTPTTRLGGHLVSGHVDGVGEVVARTENARAVEFRIRAPKDLAKYIAHKGSITVDGTSLTVNAVDGAEFLLTIIPHTLSETIMASYQPGRRVNLEVDLLARYLERL
;
A
#
# COMPACT_ATOMS: atom_id res chain seq x y z
N MET A 1 -8.38 0.81 9.82
CA MET A 1 -7.47 1.97 9.87
C MET A 1 -6.05 1.48 10.09
N PHE A 2 -5.08 2.16 9.50
CA PHE A 2 -3.66 1.84 9.48
C PHE A 2 -2.84 3.12 9.69
N THR A 3 -1.52 3.00 9.80
CA THR A 3 -0.59 4.12 10.00
C THR A 3 0.25 4.42 8.76
N GLY A 4 0.31 3.48 7.82
CA GLY A 4 1.22 3.51 6.68
C GLY A 4 2.67 3.15 7.04
N ILE A 5 2.89 2.56 8.19
CA ILE A 5 4.19 2.00 8.59
C ILE A 5 4.16 0.50 8.34
N ILE A 6 4.90 0.07 7.34
CA ILE A 6 4.94 -1.35 6.95
C ILE A 6 5.61 -2.18 8.05
N GLU A 7 4.94 -3.25 8.48
CA GLU A 7 5.40 -4.14 9.53
C GLU A 7 6.18 -5.34 8.97
N SER A 8 5.83 -5.78 7.77
CA SER A 8 6.49 -6.92 7.11
C SER A 8 6.38 -6.86 5.59
N ILE A 9 7.35 -7.44 4.92
CA ILE A 9 7.22 -7.86 3.52
C ILE A 9 6.74 -9.32 3.55
N GLY A 10 5.56 -9.55 2.99
CA GLY A 10 5.03 -10.88 2.75
C GLY A 10 5.09 -11.24 1.27
N SER A 11 4.41 -12.32 0.91
CA SER A 11 4.27 -12.73 -0.50
C SER A 11 2.89 -13.32 -0.79
N ILE A 12 2.44 -13.18 -2.02
CA ILE A 12 1.25 -13.87 -2.50
C ILE A 12 1.58 -15.36 -2.69
N ARG A 13 0.94 -16.22 -1.92
CA ARG A 13 1.09 -17.67 -2.06
C ARG A 13 0.25 -18.23 -3.20
N ALA A 14 -1.02 -17.81 -3.26
CA ALA A 14 -1.96 -18.28 -4.27
C ALA A 14 -3.07 -17.26 -4.50
N LEU A 15 -3.64 -17.30 -5.70
CA LEU A 15 -4.82 -16.54 -6.13
C LEU A 15 -5.82 -17.56 -6.67
N THR A 16 -6.95 -17.75 -5.99
CA THR A 16 -7.95 -18.76 -6.35
C THR A 16 -9.24 -18.06 -6.75
N PRO A 17 -9.73 -18.22 -8.00
CA PRO A 17 -11.01 -17.69 -8.42
C PRO A 17 -12.16 -18.23 -7.55
N LYS A 18 -13.09 -17.34 -7.17
CA LYS A 18 -14.21 -17.66 -6.28
C LYS A 18 -15.46 -16.88 -6.66
N GLY A 19 -16.28 -17.43 -7.57
CA GLY A 19 -17.59 -16.86 -7.88
C GLY A 19 -17.60 -15.45 -8.48
N GLY A 20 -16.54 -15.05 -9.21
CA GLY A 20 -16.34 -13.70 -9.73
C GLY A 20 -15.32 -12.88 -8.94
N ASP A 21 -15.13 -13.19 -7.68
CA ASP A 21 -14.08 -12.66 -6.79
C ASP A 21 -12.83 -13.53 -6.84
N VAL A 22 -11.80 -13.13 -6.09
CA VAL A 22 -10.56 -13.92 -5.94
C VAL A 22 -10.25 -14.09 -4.46
N ARG A 23 -10.01 -15.33 -4.04
CA ARG A 23 -9.41 -15.59 -2.74
C ARG A 23 -7.90 -15.48 -2.86
N VAL A 24 -7.33 -14.55 -2.11
CA VAL A 24 -5.89 -14.31 -2.02
C VAL A 24 -5.36 -15.00 -0.77
N HIS A 25 -4.34 -15.85 -0.93
CA HIS A 25 -3.58 -16.43 0.17
C HIS A 25 -2.25 -15.70 0.29
N VAL A 26 -1.96 -15.16 1.47
CA VAL A 26 -0.78 -14.33 1.75
C VAL A 26 0.08 -15.01 2.79
N GLU A 27 1.35 -15.23 2.49
CA GLU A 27 2.38 -15.55 3.48
C GLU A 27 2.91 -14.26 4.08
N THR A 28 2.96 -14.18 5.41
CA THR A 28 3.13 -12.90 6.11
C THR A 28 4.57 -12.59 6.53
N GLY A 29 5.53 -13.46 6.18
CA GLY A 29 6.93 -13.24 6.52
C GLY A 29 7.14 -13.15 8.04
N LYS A 30 7.68 -12.03 8.49
CA LYS A 30 7.95 -11.78 9.94
C LYS A 30 6.74 -11.21 10.70
N LEU A 31 5.58 -10.94 10.04
CA LEU A 31 4.41 -10.38 10.70
C LEU A 31 3.83 -11.37 11.71
N ASP A 32 3.80 -10.98 12.98
CA ASP A 32 3.16 -11.77 14.02
C ASP A 32 1.63 -11.66 13.91
N LEU A 33 0.98 -12.82 13.71
CA LEU A 33 -0.48 -12.94 13.62
C LEU A 33 -1.11 -13.48 14.92
N SER A 34 -0.36 -13.62 16.01
CA SER A 34 -0.84 -14.22 17.27
C SER A 34 -2.01 -13.46 17.90
N ASP A 35 -2.11 -12.16 17.64
CA ASP A 35 -3.19 -11.27 18.10
C ASP A 35 -4.31 -11.08 17.07
N VAL A 36 -4.15 -11.62 15.86
CA VAL A 36 -5.11 -11.47 14.75
C VAL A 36 -6.21 -12.53 14.85
N LYS A 37 -7.46 -12.12 14.62
CA LYS A 37 -8.65 -12.97 14.60
C LYS A 37 -9.32 -12.92 13.23
N LEU A 38 -10.14 -13.93 12.94
CA LEU A 38 -11.02 -13.89 11.77
C LEU A 38 -11.91 -12.65 11.83
N GLY A 39 -11.98 -11.93 10.73
CA GLY A 39 -12.68 -10.65 10.62
C GLY A 39 -11.80 -9.43 10.83
N ASP A 40 -10.57 -9.58 11.32
CA ASP A 40 -9.62 -8.46 11.44
C ASP A 40 -9.11 -8.02 10.06
N SER A 41 -8.72 -6.75 9.98
CA SER A 41 -8.21 -6.16 8.75
C SER A 41 -6.68 -6.18 8.73
N ILE A 42 -6.14 -6.56 7.58
CA ILE A 42 -4.70 -6.47 7.26
C ILE A 42 -4.58 -5.76 5.91
N ALA A 43 -3.75 -4.72 5.83
CA ALA A 43 -3.46 -4.04 4.59
C ALA A 43 -2.42 -4.84 3.77
N VAL A 44 -2.72 -5.06 2.50
CA VAL A 44 -1.82 -5.68 1.51
C VAL A 44 -1.56 -4.66 0.41
N ASN A 45 -0.32 -4.17 0.30
CA ASN A 45 0.01 -3.05 -0.57
C ASN A 45 -0.99 -1.87 -0.43
N GLY A 46 -1.40 -1.54 0.81
CA GLY A 46 -2.34 -0.47 1.11
C GLY A 46 -3.81 -0.81 0.87
N VAL A 47 -4.14 -2.01 0.41
CA VAL A 47 -5.53 -2.46 0.27
C VAL A 47 -5.97 -3.14 1.56
N CYS A 48 -7.00 -2.60 2.21
CA CYS A 48 -7.60 -3.18 3.42
C CYS A 48 -8.32 -4.48 3.07
N LEU A 49 -7.82 -5.61 3.58
CA LEU A 49 -8.42 -6.93 3.39
C LEU A 49 -8.84 -7.53 4.73
N THR A 50 -9.95 -8.27 4.71
CA THR A 50 -10.46 -8.95 5.91
C THR A 50 -9.95 -10.39 5.94
N ALA A 51 -9.30 -10.78 7.03
CA ALA A 51 -8.84 -12.15 7.23
C ALA A 51 -10.03 -13.11 7.39
N VAL A 52 -10.19 -14.03 6.44
CA VAL A 52 -11.25 -15.05 6.46
C VAL A 52 -10.71 -16.44 6.79
N GLU A 53 -9.40 -16.65 6.72
CA GLU A 53 -8.69 -17.86 7.15
C GLU A 53 -7.33 -17.46 7.75
N LEU A 54 -6.90 -18.21 8.78
CA LEU A 54 -5.62 -18.03 9.47
C LEU A 54 -4.91 -19.38 9.57
N PRO A 55 -4.19 -19.82 8.52
CA PRO A 55 -3.55 -21.15 8.47
C PRO A 55 -2.24 -21.25 9.27
N GLY A 56 -1.89 -20.24 10.08
CA GLY A 56 -0.72 -20.25 10.96
C GLY A 56 0.54 -19.59 10.36
N ASN A 57 0.75 -19.67 9.05
CA ASN A 57 1.89 -19.04 8.36
C ASN A 57 1.48 -17.84 7.48
N GLY A 58 0.24 -17.41 7.61
CA GLY A 58 -0.33 -16.35 6.83
C GLY A 58 -1.83 -16.21 7.02
N PHE A 59 -2.50 -15.57 6.08
CA PHE A 59 -3.95 -15.43 6.07
C PHE A 59 -4.50 -15.55 4.64
N ALA A 60 -5.81 -15.79 4.56
CA ALA A 60 -6.53 -15.65 3.30
C ALA A 60 -7.60 -14.55 3.42
N ALA A 61 -7.84 -13.87 2.31
CA ALA A 61 -8.88 -12.85 2.19
C ALA A 61 -9.62 -12.99 0.86
N ASP A 62 -10.91 -12.66 0.84
CA ASP A 62 -11.69 -12.58 -0.39
C ASP A 62 -11.61 -11.15 -0.93
N VAL A 63 -11.15 -11.01 -2.16
CA VAL A 63 -10.97 -9.73 -2.85
C VAL A 63 -12.04 -9.62 -3.93
N SER A 64 -12.87 -8.59 -3.82
CA SER A 64 -13.96 -8.34 -4.77
C SER A 64 -13.43 -7.93 -6.14
N ARG A 65 -14.24 -8.13 -7.16
CA ARG A 65 -13.96 -7.67 -8.53
C ARG A 65 -13.68 -6.17 -8.56
N GLU A 66 -14.47 -5.39 -7.85
CA GLU A 66 -14.28 -3.93 -7.71
C GLU A 66 -12.87 -3.58 -7.20
N THR A 67 -12.43 -4.26 -6.13
CA THR A 67 -11.08 -4.06 -5.57
C THR A 67 -9.99 -4.41 -6.58
N LEU A 68 -10.15 -5.50 -7.34
CA LEU A 68 -9.20 -5.89 -8.38
C LEU A 68 -9.13 -4.85 -9.51
N ASP A 69 -10.29 -4.34 -9.94
CA ASP A 69 -10.39 -3.38 -11.05
C ASP A 69 -9.86 -1.97 -10.65
N CYS A 70 -10.01 -1.58 -9.37
CA CYS A 70 -9.60 -0.26 -8.87
C CYS A 70 -8.18 -0.21 -8.30
N THR A 71 -7.46 -1.33 -8.19
CA THR A 71 -6.14 -1.40 -7.55
C THR A 71 -5.10 -2.13 -8.42
N ALA A 72 -3.84 -2.01 -8.03
CA ALA A 72 -2.75 -2.79 -8.62
C ALA A 72 -2.72 -4.26 -8.15
N MET A 73 -3.71 -4.71 -7.37
CA MET A 73 -3.80 -6.13 -6.94
C MET A 73 -4.00 -7.09 -8.12
N ASN A 74 -4.60 -6.62 -9.20
CA ASN A 74 -4.79 -7.41 -10.41
C ASN A 74 -3.47 -7.80 -11.11
N ASP A 75 -2.38 -7.10 -10.82
CA ASP A 75 -1.05 -7.40 -11.37
C ASP A 75 -0.28 -8.45 -10.54
N LEU A 76 -0.79 -8.82 -9.36
CA LEU A 76 -0.15 -9.75 -8.46
C LEU A 76 -0.30 -11.20 -8.95
N LYS A 77 0.74 -11.99 -8.70
CA LYS A 77 0.79 -13.43 -8.99
C LYS A 77 1.45 -14.17 -7.84
N SER A 78 1.39 -15.49 -7.85
CA SER A 78 2.12 -16.31 -6.87
C SER A 78 3.60 -15.93 -6.86
N GLY A 79 4.14 -15.71 -5.64
CA GLY A 79 5.50 -15.23 -5.40
C GLY A 79 5.66 -13.70 -5.42
N SER A 80 4.63 -12.91 -5.79
CA SER A 80 4.71 -11.46 -5.73
C SER A 80 4.93 -10.98 -4.30
N PRO A 81 5.98 -10.17 -4.02
CA PRO A 81 6.17 -9.58 -2.71
C PRO A 81 5.14 -8.48 -2.47
N VAL A 82 4.69 -8.33 -1.22
CA VAL A 82 3.69 -7.36 -0.80
C VAL A 82 4.04 -6.73 0.54
N ASN A 83 3.73 -5.44 0.69
CA ASN A 83 3.79 -4.73 1.96
C ASN A 83 2.61 -5.13 2.84
N LEU A 84 2.86 -5.39 4.11
CA LEU A 84 1.85 -5.79 5.07
C LEU A 84 1.85 -4.89 6.29
N GLU A 85 0.65 -4.51 6.74
CA GLU A 85 0.41 -3.80 8.00
C GLU A 85 -0.91 -4.29 8.61
N LYS A 86 -0.91 -4.61 9.91
CA LYS A 86 -2.13 -4.93 10.67
C LYS A 86 -2.93 -3.67 10.96
N ALA A 87 -4.24 -3.79 11.10
CA ALA A 87 -5.06 -2.69 11.58
C ALA A 87 -4.57 -2.18 12.93
N LEU A 88 -4.55 -0.84 13.10
CA LEU A 88 -4.12 -0.21 14.34
C LEU A 88 -5.03 -0.58 15.51
N THR A 89 -4.44 -0.66 16.70
CA THR A 89 -5.11 -0.78 17.99
C THR A 89 -5.08 0.58 18.72
N PRO A 90 -5.84 0.78 19.81
CA PRO A 90 -5.80 2.03 20.58
C PRO A 90 -4.40 2.40 21.12
N THR A 91 -3.49 1.45 21.20
CA THR A 91 -2.11 1.64 21.70
C THR A 91 -1.08 1.76 20.60
N THR A 92 -1.45 1.57 19.34
CA THR A 92 -0.53 1.69 18.20
C THR A 92 -0.06 3.14 18.03
N ARG A 93 1.25 3.34 17.87
CA ARG A 93 1.81 4.66 17.57
C ARG A 93 1.47 5.06 16.13
N LEU A 94 0.96 6.27 15.94
CA LEU A 94 0.74 6.83 14.62
C LEU A 94 2.06 7.39 14.07
N GLY A 95 2.93 6.51 13.57
CA GLY A 95 4.24 6.87 13.04
C GLY A 95 4.22 7.50 11.65
N GLY A 96 3.15 7.26 10.87
CA GLY A 96 2.90 7.85 9.55
C GLY A 96 1.77 8.88 9.59
N HIS A 97 0.65 8.57 8.95
CA HIS A 97 -0.58 9.37 8.99
C HIS A 97 -1.82 8.46 9.10
N LEU A 98 -3.01 9.02 9.13
CA LEU A 98 -4.24 8.22 9.15
C LEU A 98 -4.50 7.61 7.77
N VAL A 99 -4.33 6.30 7.66
CA VAL A 99 -4.50 5.54 6.42
C VAL A 99 -5.73 4.65 6.54
N SER A 100 -6.64 4.73 5.58
CA SER A 100 -7.87 3.93 5.61
C SER A 100 -7.68 2.52 5.04
N GLY A 101 -6.74 2.36 4.13
CA GLY A 101 -6.57 1.16 3.32
C GLY A 101 -7.55 1.13 2.13
N HIS A 102 -8.12 2.28 1.78
CA HIS A 102 -9.02 2.45 0.64
C HIS A 102 -8.28 3.21 -0.47
N VAL A 103 -7.73 2.44 -1.39
CA VAL A 103 -6.96 2.94 -2.53
C VAL A 103 -7.82 3.86 -3.39
N ASP A 104 -7.31 5.07 -3.67
CA ASP A 104 -8.00 6.07 -4.51
C ASP A 104 -7.74 5.85 -5.99
N GLY A 105 -6.62 5.23 -6.33
CA GLY A 105 -6.26 4.97 -7.71
C GLY A 105 -4.89 4.33 -7.84
N VAL A 106 -4.54 4.01 -9.08
CA VAL A 106 -3.27 3.38 -9.42
C VAL A 106 -2.37 4.39 -10.11
N GLY A 107 -1.21 4.63 -9.51
CA GLY A 107 -0.14 5.43 -10.11
C GLY A 107 0.88 4.57 -10.83
N GLU A 108 1.84 5.23 -11.46
CA GLU A 108 2.95 4.60 -12.17
C GLU A 108 4.28 5.22 -11.74
N VAL A 109 5.26 4.39 -11.44
CA VAL A 109 6.64 4.83 -11.24
C VAL A 109 7.20 5.30 -12.60
N VAL A 110 7.48 6.60 -12.72
CA VAL A 110 7.97 7.22 -13.97
C VAL A 110 9.48 7.18 -14.04
N ALA A 111 10.14 7.43 -12.89
CA ALA A 111 11.59 7.43 -12.79
C ALA A 111 12.05 6.95 -11.42
N ARG A 112 13.24 6.36 -11.41
CA ARG A 112 14.02 5.99 -10.23
C ARG A 112 15.42 6.57 -10.37
N THR A 113 15.90 7.29 -9.39
CA THR A 113 17.22 7.91 -9.40
C THR A 113 17.91 7.66 -8.06
N GLU A 114 19.12 7.14 -8.10
CA GLU A 114 19.94 7.00 -6.89
C GLU A 114 20.47 8.39 -6.48
N ASN A 115 20.28 8.75 -5.21
CA ASN A 115 20.73 10.02 -4.64
C ASN A 115 21.46 9.77 -3.32
N ALA A 116 22.78 9.69 -3.37
CA ALA A 116 23.64 9.30 -2.25
C ALA A 116 23.19 7.94 -1.66
N ARG A 117 22.66 7.94 -0.43
CA ARG A 117 22.14 6.72 0.21
C ARG A 117 20.64 6.54 0.05
N ALA A 118 19.94 7.54 -0.46
CA ALA A 118 18.50 7.52 -0.69
C ALA A 118 18.21 7.19 -2.17
N VAL A 119 16.96 6.81 -2.44
CA VAL A 119 16.44 6.65 -3.79
C VAL A 119 15.30 7.62 -3.98
N GLU A 120 15.33 8.36 -5.08
CA GLU A 120 14.24 9.23 -5.50
C GLU A 120 13.35 8.49 -6.48
N PHE A 121 12.04 8.53 -6.21
CA PHE A 121 11.02 8.03 -7.12
C PHE A 121 10.15 9.18 -7.59
N ARG A 122 10.00 9.29 -8.92
CA ARG A 122 8.97 10.11 -9.53
C ARG A 122 7.79 9.21 -9.87
N ILE A 123 6.63 9.56 -9.36
CA ILE A 123 5.38 8.79 -9.54
C ILE A 123 4.36 9.68 -10.22
N ARG A 124 3.68 9.15 -11.24
CA ARG A 124 2.54 9.78 -11.89
C ARG A 124 1.25 9.24 -11.29
N ALA A 125 0.44 10.11 -10.72
CA ALA A 125 -0.90 9.82 -10.26
C ALA A 125 -1.93 9.97 -11.39
N PRO A 126 -3.13 9.37 -11.26
CA PRO A 126 -4.30 9.78 -12.03
C PRO A 126 -4.54 11.29 -11.93
N LYS A 127 -4.95 11.92 -13.01
CA LYS A 127 -5.09 13.39 -13.09
C LYS A 127 -6.07 13.97 -12.06
N ASP A 128 -7.13 13.24 -11.78
CA ASP A 128 -8.16 13.60 -10.80
C ASP A 128 -7.67 13.53 -9.34
N LEU A 129 -6.63 12.75 -9.07
CA LEU A 129 -5.99 12.70 -7.75
C LEU A 129 -4.94 13.80 -7.54
N ALA A 130 -4.44 14.44 -8.59
CA ALA A 130 -3.35 15.41 -8.52
C ALA A 130 -3.64 16.56 -7.54
N LYS A 131 -4.89 17.04 -7.47
CA LYS A 131 -5.31 18.15 -6.60
C LYS A 131 -5.20 17.84 -5.10
N TYR A 132 -5.15 16.56 -4.71
CA TYR A 132 -5.03 16.13 -3.31
C TYR A 132 -3.58 15.92 -2.87
N ILE A 133 -2.64 15.91 -3.82
CA ILE A 133 -1.22 15.62 -3.56
C ILE A 133 -0.49 16.94 -3.38
N ALA A 134 -0.11 17.26 -2.13
CA ALA A 134 0.49 18.54 -1.77
C ALA A 134 1.98 18.40 -1.44
N HIS A 135 2.79 19.40 -1.82
CA HIS A 135 4.18 19.51 -1.38
C HIS A 135 4.25 19.50 0.14
N LYS A 136 5.10 18.64 0.71
CA LYS A 136 5.23 18.36 2.16
C LYS A 136 4.00 17.71 2.80
N GLY A 137 2.98 17.35 2.03
CA GLY A 137 1.87 16.52 2.50
C GLY A 137 2.23 15.05 2.56
N SER A 138 1.30 14.25 3.07
CA SER A 138 1.42 12.79 3.16
C SER A 138 0.68 12.13 1.99
N ILE A 139 1.20 10.99 1.55
CA ILE A 139 0.55 10.08 0.61
C ILE A 139 0.97 8.66 0.94
N THR A 140 0.11 7.65 0.69
CA THR A 140 0.59 6.27 0.68
C THR A 140 0.89 5.79 -0.73
N VAL A 141 1.97 5.02 -0.83
CA VAL A 141 2.32 4.25 -2.03
C VAL A 141 2.45 2.80 -1.62
N ASP A 142 1.63 1.93 -2.18
CA ASP A 142 1.50 0.52 -1.76
C ASP A 142 1.45 0.39 -0.21
N GLY A 143 0.63 1.24 0.43
CA GLY A 143 0.43 1.27 1.87
C GLY A 143 1.50 1.98 2.68
N THR A 144 2.62 2.36 2.08
CA THR A 144 3.71 3.07 2.79
C THR A 144 3.43 4.56 2.89
N SER A 145 3.36 5.10 4.11
CA SER A 145 3.23 6.55 4.37
C SER A 145 4.50 7.28 3.99
N LEU A 146 4.40 8.25 3.11
CA LEU A 146 5.54 8.97 2.55
C LEU A 146 5.26 10.47 2.47
N THR A 147 6.33 11.26 2.60
CA THR A 147 6.27 12.71 2.45
C THR A 147 6.53 13.09 0.99
N VAL A 148 5.67 13.92 0.42
CA VAL A 148 5.80 14.46 -0.94
C VAL A 148 6.87 15.55 -0.95
N ASN A 149 7.95 15.36 -1.69
CA ASN A 149 9.07 16.32 -1.78
C ASN A 149 8.88 17.41 -2.83
N ALA A 150 8.20 17.10 -3.94
CA ALA A 150 7.85 18.05 -5.00
C ALA A 150 6.61 17.57 -5.75
N VAL A 151 5.91 18.47 -6.38
CA VAL A 151 4.73 18.20 -7.22
C VAL A 151 4.90 18.95 -8.54
N ASP A 152 4.63 18.28 -9.65
CA ASP A 152 4.61 18.86 -10.99
C ASP A 152 3.41 18.28 -11.77
N GLY A 153 2.31 19.02 -11.81
CA GLY A 153 1.05 18.56 -12.36
C GLY A 153 0.54 17.30 -11.64
N ALA A 154 0.46 16.19 -12.35
CA ALA A 154 0.05 14.89 -11.80
C ALA A 154 1.25 14.04 -11.34
N GLU A 155 2.48 14.53 -11.47
CA GLU A 155 3.67 13.82 -11.00
C GLU A 155 4.14 14.38 -9.66
N PHE A 156 4.62 13.50 -8.80
CA PHE A 156 5.20 13.88 -7.51
C PHE A 156 6.49 13.10 -7.26
N LEU A 157 7.36 13.71 -6.44
CA LEU A 157 8.67 13.19 -6.08
C LEU A 157 8.66 12.73 -4.63
N LEU A 158 9.24 11.56 -4.41
CA LEU A 158 9.48 10.96 -3.10
C LEU A 158 10.97 10.70 -2.95
N THR A 159 11.52 10.94 -1.74
CA THR A 159 12.89 10.55 -1.40
C THR A 159 12.84 9.47 -0.33
N ILE A 160 13.30 8.28 -0.66
CA ILE A 160 13.17 7.09 0.17
C ILE A 160 14.52 6.76 0.81
N ILE A 161 14.54 6.77 2.15
CA ILE A 161 15.75 6.46 2.94
C ILE A 161 16.03 4.95 2.95
N PRO A 162 17.28 4.52 3.21
CA PRO A 162 17.68 3.11 3.17
C PRO A 162 16.81 2.20 4.04
N HIS A 163 16.43 2.65 5.22
CA HIS A 163 15.56 1.88 6.12
C HIS A 163 14.20 1.57 5.49
N THR A 164 13.56 2.56 4.86
CA THR A 164 12.26 2.35 4.18
C THR A 164 12.42 1.42 2.98
N LEU A 165 13.53 1.51 2.23
CA LEU A 165 13.81 0.59 1.14
C LEU A 165 13.97 -0.86 1.63
N SER A 166 14.61 -1.08 2.79
CA SER A 166 14.80 -2.43 3.35
C SER A 166 13.54 -3.05 3.95
N GLU A 167 12.63 -2.22 4.48
CA GLU A 167 11.42 -2.67 5.18
C GLU A 167 10.18 -2.70 4.28
N THR A 168 10.31 -2.31 3.00
CA THR A 168 9.20 -2.28 2.05
C THR A 168 9.59 -2.88 0.71
N ILE A 169 8.60 -3.18 -0.13
CA ILE A 169 8.84 -3.66 -1.50
C ILE A 169 9.40 -2.58 -2.43
N MET A 170 9.59 -1.34 -1.97
CA MET A 170 10.03 -0.21 -2.81
C MET A 170 11.43 -0.39 -3.37
N ALA A 171 12.30 -1.19 -2.73
CA ALA A 171 13.62 -1.53 -3.27
C ALA A 171 13.54 -2.15 -4.69
N SER A 172 12.46 -2.86 -4.99
CA SER A 172 12.22 -3.53 -6.28
C SER A 172 11.58 -2.65 -7.35
N TYR A 173 11.19 -1.40 -7.02
CA TYR A 173 10.49 -0.54 -7.98
C TYR A 173 11.37 -0.14 -9.15
N GLN A 174 10.78 -0.23 -10.33
CA GLN A 174 11.39 0.21 -11.59
C GLN A 174 10.38 1.07 -12.37
N PRO A 175 10.82 1.93 -13.28
CA PRO A 175 9.90 2.65 -14.18
C PRO A 175 8.94 1.70 -14.88
N GLY A 176 7.68 2.10 -14.99
CA GLY A 176 6.56 1.31 -15.51
C GLY A 176 5.82 0.50 -14.45
N ARG A 177 6.33 0.39 -13.21
CA ARG A 177 5.61 -0.31 -12.15
C ARG A 177 4.36 0.47 -11.75
N ARG A 178 3.23 -0.23 -11.70
CA ARG A 178 1.96 0.27 -11.15
C ARG A 178 1.97 0.13 -9.63
N VAL A 179 1.46 1.16 -8.93
CA VAL A 179 1.43 1.24 -7.47
C VAL A 179 0.07 1.75 -6.99
N ASN A 180 -0.39 1.24 -5.86
CA ASN A 180 -1.60 1.73 -5.22
C ASN A 180 -1.33 3.09 -4.56
N LEU A 181 -2.21 4.06 -4.78
CA LEU A 181 -2.16 5.38 -4.18
C LEU A 181 -3.38 5.59 -3.28
N GLU A 182 -3.16 6.06 -2.06
CA GLU A 182 -4.20 6.60 -1.20
C GLU A 182 -3.77 8.00 -0.76
N VAL A 183 -4.60 9.00 -1.04
CA VAL A 183 -4.36 10.38 -0.63
C VAL A 183 -4.68 10.55 0.85
N ASP A 184 -4.12 11.59 1.47
CA ASP A 184 -4.41 11.90 2.87
C ASP A 184 -5.93 12.13 3.07
N LEU A 185 -6.51 11.45 4.05
CA LEU A 185 -7.94 11.54 4.38
C LEU A 185 -8.40 13.00 4.59
N LEU A 186 -7.53 13.86 5.14
CA LEU A 186 -7.85 15.27 5.35
C LEU A 186 -8.14 15.98 4.02
N ALA A 187 -7.39 15.68 2.96
CA ALA A 187 -7.64 16.26 1.65
C ALA A 187 -9.01 15.87 1.09
N ARG A 188 -9.42 14.63 1.29
CA ARG A 188 -10.72 14.10 0.87
C ARG A 188 -11.90 14.80 1.54
N TYR A 189 -11.83 14.98 2.86
CA TYR A 189 -12.93 15.60 3.61
C TYR A 189 -12.99 17.10 3.41
N LEU A 190 -11.83 17.79 3.28
CA LEU A 190 -11.78 19.22 3.01
C LEU A 190 -12.40 19.58 1.65
N GLU A 191 -12.34 18.69 0.66
CA GLU A 191 -12.99 18.94 -0.64
C GLU A 191 -14.52 19.00 -0.55
N ARG A 192 -15.11 18.34 0.44
CA ARG A 192 -16.59 18.24 0.57
C ARG A 192 -17.18 19.33 1.45
N LEU A 193 -16.36 20.17 2.08
CA LEU A 193 -16.79 21.32 2.89
C LEU A 193 -16.91 22.58 2.04
#